data_98e279fc0705dc6f4872aa2869edf48b
#
_entry.id   98e279fc0705dc6f4872aa2869edf48b
#
_cell.length_a   1.000
_cell.length_b   1.000
_cell.length_c   1.000
_cell.angle_alpha   90.00
_cell.angle_beta   90.00
_cell.angle_gamma   90.00
#
_symmetry.space_group_name_H-M   'P 1'
#
loop_
_entity.id
_entity.type
_entity.pdbx_description
1 polymer ?
#
loop_
_entity_poly.entity_id
_entity_poly.type
_entity_poly.pdbx_seq_one_letter_code
_entity_poly.pdbx_strand_id
1 'polypeptide(L)'
;MFGKLIANKRVLIAAVVISILAIYFIPLGSHGLLEPDEGRYSEIPREMIESGNFITPMLNHVKYFEKPVLLYWMNAASFMTFGQNEFAARFATALCAVLGAAAAGALGTFIFGGTAGLISAVVTALSLLYFAIGTINITDMPLGFFLTVGMSAFYVGHIGGNKK
;
A
#
# COMPACT_ATOMS: atom_id res chain seq x y z
N MET A 1 -30.95 15.99 7.65
CA MET A 1 -29.73 15.65 8.38
C MET A 1 -28.55 15.39 7.44
N PHE A 2 -28.69 14.59 6.40
CA PHE A 2 -27.63 14.30 5.41
C PHE A 2 -27.09 15.54 4.67
N GLY A 3 -27.92 16.50 4.26
CA GLY A 3 -27.48 17.68 3.54
C GLY A 3 -26.50 18.61 4.31
N LYS A 4 -26.58 18.66 5.64
CA LYS A 4 -25.65 19.42 6.49
C LYS A 4 -24.29 18.70 6.69
N LEU A 5 -24.25 17.37 6.61
CA LEU A 5 -23.01 16.58 6.67
C LEU A 5 -22.16 16.80 5.40
N ILE A 6 -22.78 16.85 4.23
CA ILE A 6 -22.09 17.08 2.95
C ILE A 6 -21.57 18.52 2.83
N ALA A 7 -22.19 19.47 3.51
CA ALA A 7 -21.75 20.87 3.53
C ALA A 7 -20.43 21.08 4.29
N ASN A 8 -20.00 20.13 5.14
CA ASN A 8 -18.73 20.21 5.82
C ASN A 8 -17.65 19.41 5.07
N LYS A 9 -16.80 20.12 4.31
CA LYS A 9 -15.69 19.53 3.53
C LYS A 9 -14.81 18.58 4.34
N ARG A 10 -14.58 18.87 5.63
CA ARG A 10 -13.75 18.00 6.50
C ARG A 10 -14.43 16.66 6.78
N VAL A 11 -15.73 16.67 6.99
CA VAL A 11 -16.52 15.45 7.20
C VAL A 11 -16.55 14.59 5.94
N LEU A 12 -16.70 15.21 4.77
CA LEU A 12 -16.63 14.50 3.50
C LEU A 12 -15.27 13.83 3.27
N ILE A 13 -14.18 14.55 3.50
CA ILE A 13 -12.81 14.00 3.38
C ILE A 13 -12.63 12.84 4.36
N ALA A 14 -13.02 13.00 5.62
CA ALA A 14 -12.92 11.95 6.62
C ALA A 14 -13.74 10.70 6.22
N ALA A 15 -14.96 10.88 5.73
CA ALA A 15 -15.78 9.77 5.24
C ALA A 15 -15.13 9.03 4.07
N VAL A 16 -14.55 9.74 3.11
CA VAL A 16 -13.83 9.16 1.98
C VAL A 16 -12.62 8.38 2.46
N VAL A 17 -11.80 8.94 3.35
CA VAL A 17 -10.62 8.26 3.91
C VAL A 17 -11.02 6.99 4.66
N ILE A 18 -12.02 7.06 5.53
CA ILE A 18 -12.52 5.89 6.27
C ILE A 18 -13.05 4.83 5.31
N SER A 19 -13.77 5.22 4.25
CA SER A 19 -14.27 4.27 3.25
C SER A 19 -13.15 3.56 2.50
N ILE A 20 -12.11 4.29 2.09
CA ILE A 20 -10.93 3.70 1.43
C ILE A 20 -10.22 2.73 2.39
N LEU A 21 -9.98 3.13 3.64
CA LEU A 21 -9.37 2.25 4.63
C LEU A 21 -10.22 0.98 4.84
N ALA A 22 -11.54 1.13 4.98
CA ALA A 22 -12.43 -0.01 5.17
C ALA A 22 -12.39 -0.98 3.98
N ILE A 23 -12.45 -0.48 2.74
CA ILE A 23 -12.41 -1.30 1.51
C ILE A 23 -11.09 -2.06 1.39
N TYR A 24 -9.96 -1.44 1.75
CA TYR A 24 -8.66 -2.09 1.63
C TYR A 24 -8.37 -3.07 2.77
N PHE A 25 -8.71 -2.74 4.02
CA PHE A 25 -8.25 -3.53 5.17
C PHE A 25 -9.25 -4.57 5.69
N ILE A 26 -10.57 -4.33 5.55
CA ILE A 26 -11.57 -5.29 6.06
C ILE A 26 -11.47 -6.66 5.34
N PRO A 27 -11.32 -6.74 4.00
CA PRO A 27 -11.34 -8.03 3.31
C PRO A 27 -10.03 -8.81 3.35
N LEU A 28 -8.92 -8.28 3.88
CA LEU A 28 -7.58 -8.89 3.76
C LEU A 28 -7.48 -10.31 4.32
N GLY A 29 -8.20 -10.60 5.40
CA GLY A 29 -8.24 -11.92 6.03
C GLY A 29 -9.44 -12.78 5.64
N SER A 30 -10.23 -12.39 4.64
CA SER A 30 -11.50 -13.05 4.31
C SER A 30 -11.36 -14.33 3.48
N HIS A 31 -10.21 -14.57 2.88
CA HIS A 31 -9.94 -15.73 2.02
C HIS A 31 -8.48 -16.16 2.15
N GLY A 32 -8.21 -17.44 1.86
CA GLY A 32 -6.86 -17.99 1.86
C GLY A 32 -5.92 -17.31 0.87
N LEU A 33 -4.62 -17.53 1.05
CA LEU A 33 -3.59 -16.97 0.16
C LEU A 33 -3.71 -17.59 -1.24
N LEU A 34 -3.57 -16.74 -2.26
CA LEU A 34 -3.63 -17.16 -3.66
C LEU A 34 -2.29 -17.74 -4.10
N GLU A 35 -2.31 -18.96 -4.60
CA GLU A 35 -1.14 -19.61 -5.17
C GLU A 35 -0.85 -19.11 -6.61
N PRO A 36 0.42 -19.05 -7.03
CA PRO A 36 1.62 -19.43 -6.27
C PRO A 36 2.28 -18.26 -5.52
N ASP A 37 1.91 -17.02 -5.80
CA ASP A 37 2.71 -15.84 -5.40
C ASP A 37 2.50 -15.45 -3.93
N GLU A 38 1.27 -15.38 -3.44
CA GLU A 38 1.03 -15.00 -2.05
C GLU A 38 1.58 -16.02 -1.06
N GLY A 39 1.47 -17.32 -1.37
CA GLY A 39 2.05 -18.39 -0.57
C GLY A 39 3.57 -18.24 -0.47
N ARG A 40 4.23 -18.03 -1.61
CA ARG A 40 5.68 -17.86 -1.71
C ARG A 40 6.16 -16.61 -0.95
N TYR A 41 5.50 -15.46 -1.15
CA TYR A 41 5.88 -14.20 -0.50
C TYR A 41 5.45 -14.11 0.96
N SER A 42 4.71 -15.08 1.47
CA SER A 42 4.38 -15.23 2.88
C SER A 42 5.30 -16.23 3.58
N GLU A 43 5.73 -17.30 2.88
CA GLU A 43 6.64 -18.29 3.43
C GLU A 43 8.04 -17.73 3.69
N ILE A 44 8.59 -16.92 2.77
CA ILE A 44 9.91 -16.33 2.92
C ILE A 44 10.04 -15.49 4.22
N PRO A 45 9.16 -14.53 4.53
CA PRO A 45 9.25 -13.79 5.81
C PRO A 45 8.98 -14.69 7.03
N ARG A 46 8.21 -15.76 6.91
CA ARG A 46 8.03 -16.75 7.97
C ARG A 46 9.36 -17.42 8.31
N GLU A 47 10.08 -17.91 7.29
CA GLU A 47 11.41 -18.51 7.47
C GLU A 47 12.45 -17.49 7.99
N MET A 48 12.38 -16.22 7.57
CA MET A 48 13.23 -15.16 8.11
C MET A 48 13.04 -14.99 9.62
N ILE A 49 11.80 -15.00 10.10
CA ILE A 49 11.47 -14.88 11.53
C ILE A 49 11.96 -16.11 12.29
N GLU A 50 11.72 -17.32 11.80
CA GLU A 50 12.11 -18.57 12.45
C GLU A 50 13.64 -18.74 12.53
N SER A 51 14.34 -18.42 11.46
CA SER A 51 15.80 -18.54 11.40
C SER A 51 16.56 -17.37 12.02
N GLY A 52 15.90 -16.23 12.24
CA GLY A 52 16.54 -14.96 12.62
C GLY A 52 17.42 -14.36 11.53
N ASN A 53 17.40 -14.91 10.30
CA ASN A 53 18.19 -14.41 9.18
C ASN A 53 17.35 -13.54 8.26
N PHE A 54 17.42 -12.22 8.42
CA PHE A 54 16.71 -11.24 7.58
C PHE A 54 17.51 -10.78 6.36
N ILE A 55 18.74 -11.28 6.16
CA ILE A 55 19.60 -10.86 5.04
C ILE A 55 19.44 -11.76 3.84
N THR A 56 19.40 -13.08 4.06
CA THR A 56 19.31 -14.07 2.98
C THR A 56 17.90 -14.63 2.90
N PRO A 57 17.09 -14.22 1.92
CA PRO A 57 15.75 -14.82 1.72
C PRO A 57 15.87 -16.32 1.43
N MET A 58 15.04 -17.11 2.07
CA MET A 58 14.92 -18.54 1.83
C MET A 58 13.46 -18.91 1.56
N LEU A 59 13.25 -19.88 0.68
CA LEU A 59 11.97 -20.49 0.39
C LEU A 59 12.15 -22.01 0.48
N ASN A 60 11.50 -22.66 1.43
CA ASN A 60 11.66 -24.09 1.71
C ASN A 60 13.15 -24.45 1.95
N HIS A 61 13.86 -23.63 2.73
CA HIS A 61 15.30 -23.75 3.07
C HIS A 61 16.25 -23.59 1.86
N VAL A 62 15.77 -23.17 0.69
CA VAL A 62 16.59 -22.88 -0.49
C VAL A 62 16.69 -21.36 -0.67
N LYS A 63 17.89 -20.86 -0.98
CA LYS A 63 18.11 -19.42 -1.21
C LYS A 63 17.27 -18.91 -2.36
N TYR A 64 16.54 -17.80 -2.12
CA TYR A 64 15.60 -17.21 -3.07
C TYR A 64 15.92 -15.73 -3.31
N PHE A 65 16.54 -15.42 -4.44
CA PHE A 65 16.98 -14.06 -4.81
C PHE A 65 16.22 -13.47 -6.02
N GLU A 66 15.06 -14.02 -6.38
CA GLU A 66 14.33 -13.55 -7.57
C GLU A 66 13.66 -12.18 -7.38
N LYS A 67 13.42 -11.76 -6.14
CA LYS A 67 12.72 -10.52 -5.85
C LYS A 67 13.46 -9.70 -4.78
N PRO A 68 13.28 -8.34 -4.79
CA PRO A 68 13.84 -7.47 -3.76
C PRO A 68 13.31 -7.83 -2.36
N VAL A 69 14.21 -7.81 -1.38
CA VAL A 69 13.94 -8.24 0.00
C VAL A 69 12.96 -7.33 0.77
N LEU A 70 12.71 -6.12 0.30
CA LEU A 70 11.91 -5.11 1.02
C LEU A 70 10.50 -5.59 1.37
N LEU A 71 9.79 -6.26 0.41
CA LEU A 71 8.47 -6.82 0.70
C LEU A 71 8.52 -7.85 1.82
N TYR A 72 9.55 -8.71 1.84
CA TYR A 72 9.72 -9.74 2.89
C TYR A 72 9.94 -9.11 4.25
N TRP A 73 10.73 -8.04 4.36
CA TRP A 73 10.89 -7.29 5.61
C TRP A 73 9.60 -6.64 6.09
N MET A 74 8.82 -6.06 5.17
CA MET A 74 7.53 -5.45 5.50
C MET A 74 6.53 -6.52 5.99
N ASN A 75 6.50 -7.68 5.32
CA ASN A 75 5.65 -8.79 5.72
C ASN A 75 6.13 -9.43 7.04
N ALA A 76 7.43 -9.56 7.26
CA ALA A 76 7.97 -10.04 8.54
C ALA A 76 7.58 -9.11 9.70
N ALA A 77 7.70 -7.80 9.51
CA ALA A 77 7.22 -6.81 10.50
C ALA A 77 5.72 -6.93 10.76
N SER A 78 4.92 -7.17 9.71
CA SER A 78 3.49 -7.40 9.83
C SER A 78 3.17 -8.69 10.60
N PHE A 79 3.88 -9.80 10.30
CA PHE A 79 3.72 -11.07 11.02
C PHE A 79 4.12 -10.97 12.49
N MET A 80 5.18 -10.25 12.81
CA MET A 80 5.57 -10.00 14.20
C MET A 80 4.54 -9.16 14.96
N THR A 81 3.75 -8.34 14.27
CA THR A 81 2.77 -7.43 14.89
C THR A 81 1.39 -8.06 15.02
N PHE A 82 0.90 -8.71 13.97
CA PHE A 82 -0.47 -9.23 13.85
C PHE A 82 -0.56 -10.76 13.91
N GLY A 83 0.58 -11.44 14.01
CA GLY A 83 0.66 -12.89 13.89
C GLY A 83 0.71 -13.37 12.45
N GLN A 84 1.01 -14.66 12.26
CA GLN A 84 1.10 -15.29 10.92
C GLN A 84 -0.30 -15.67 10.44
N ASN A 85 -0.92 -14.81 9.66
CA ASN A 85 -2.25 -14.99 9.08
C ASN A 85 -2.39 -14.23 7.75
N GLU A 86 -3.48 -14.46 7.02
CA GLU A 86 -3.75 -13.88 5.70
C GLU A 86 -3.84 -12.35 5.74
N PHE A 87 -4.42 -11.79 6.80
CA PHE A 87 -4.48 -10.34 7.01
C PHE A 87 -3.07 -9.74 7.09
N ALA A 88 -2.23 -10.32 7.91
CA ALA A 88 -0.86 -9.85 8.12
C ALA A 88 -0.01 -9.98 6.84
N ALA A 89 -0.21 -11.04 6.06
CA ALA A 89 0.48 -11.25 4.79
C ALA A 89 0.18 -10.14 3.77
N ARG A 90 -1.05 -9.61 3.73
CA ARG A 90 -1.51 -8.60 2.78
C ARG A 90 -1.41 -7.17 3.31
N PHE A 91 -1.23 -7.01 4.63
CA PHE A 91 -1.27 -5.70 5.30
C PHE A 91 -0.27 -4.70 4.71
N ALA A 92 0.98 -5.12 4.49
CA ALA A 92 2.04 -4.25 3.96
C ALA A 92 1.70 -3.75 2.55
N THR A 93 1.18 -4.61 1.69
CA THR A 93 0.77 -4.28 0.32
C THR A 93 -0.42 -3.31 0.33
N ALA A 94 -1.44 -3.57 1.16
CA ALA A 94 -2.59 -2.68 1.30
C ALA A 94 -2.19 -1.30 1.86
N LEU A 95 -1.26 -1.27 2.81
CA LEU A 95 -0.71 -0.01 3.33
C LEU A 95 -0.01 0.79 2.23
N CYS A 96 0.82 0.14 1.40
CA CYS A 96 1.46 0.79 0.25
C CYS A 96 0.43 1.32 -0.75
N ALA A 97 -0.66 0.59 -1.00
CA ALA A 97 -1.73 1.02 -1.88
C ALA A 97 -2.41 2.31 -1.36
N VAL A 98 -2.81 2.32 -0.10
CA VAL A 98 -3.45 3.50 0.50
C VAL A 98 -2.50 4.71 0.52
N LEU A 99 -1.23 4.50 0.89
CA LEU A 99 -0.22 5.56 0.90
C LEU A 99 0.11 6.05 -0.52
N GLY A 100 0.13 5.17 -1.52
CA GLY A 100 0.32 5.53 -2.92
C GLY A 100 -0.83 6.37 -3.48
N ALA A 101 -2.07 6.00 -3.17
CA ALA A 101 -3.24 6.81 -3.52
C ALA A 101 -3.22 8.19 -2.81
N ALA A 102 -2.79 8.25 -1.55
CA ALA A 102 -2.59 9.50 -0.83
C ALA A 102 -1.49 10.36 -1.46
N ALA A 103 -0.38 9.76 -1.90
CA ALA A 103 0.69 10.45 -2.61
C ALA A 103 0.22 11.05 -3.95
N ALA A 104 -0.56 10.28 -4.73
CA ALA A 104 -1.19 10.78 -5.95
C ALA A 104 -2.16 11.95 -5.66
N GLY A 105 -2.91 11.87 -4.57
CA GLY A 105 -3.78 12.95 -4.10
C GLY A 105 -3.00 14.18 -3.66
N ALA A 106 -1.88 14.00 -2.95
CA ALA A 106 -1.01 15.10 -2.54
C ALA A 106 -0.40 15.82 -3.75
N LEU A 107 0.08 15.08 -4.75
CA LEU A 107 0.58 15.64 -6.00
C LEU A 107 -0.52 16.38 -6.75
N GLY A 108 -1.71 15.78 -6.88
CA GLY A 108 -2.88 16.43 -7.50
C GLY A 108 -3.28 17.72 -6.79
N THR A 109 -3.20 17.74 -5.46
CA THR A 109 -3.44 18.94 -4.65
C THR A 109 -2.41 20.03 -4.94
N PHE A 110 -1.14 19.65 -5.04
CA PHE A 110 -0.04 20.58 -5.32
C PHE A 110 -0.18 21.22 -6.71
N ILE A 111 -0.59 20.47 -7.72
CA ILE A 111 -0.67 20.93 -9.12
C ILE A 111 -1.99 21.68 -9.39
N PHE A 112 -3.12 21.13 -8.96
CA PHE A 112 -4.46 21.57 -9.39
C PHE A 112 -5.37 22.01 -8.23
N GLY A 113 -4.91 21.93 -6.99
CA GLY A 113 -5.69 22.31 -5.80
C GLY A 113 -6.44 21.15 -5.15
N GLY A 114 -6.96 21.39 -3.95
CA GLY A 114 -7.44 20.35 -3.04
C GLY A 114 -8.60 19.48 -3.55
N THR A 115 -9.47 20.00 -4.41
CA THR A 115 -10.56 19.20 -4.99
C THR A 115 -10.02 18.18 -6.00
N ALA A 116 -9.10 18.60 -6.87
CA ALA A 116 -8.43 17.72 -7.81
C ALA A 116 -7.60 16.66 -7.08
N GLY A 117 -6.93 17.04 -5.99
CA GLY A 117 -6.19 16.08 -5.16
C GLY A 117 -7.08 15.00 -4.55
N LEU A 118 -8.25 15.37 -4.01
CA LEU A 118 -9.20 14.39 -3.49
C LEU A 118 -9.69 13.42 -4.59
N ILE A 119 -10.03 13.97 -5.76
CA ILE A 119 -10.44 13.16 -6.93
C ILE A 119 -9.30 12.22 -7.34
N SER A 120 -8.07 12.71 -7.44
CA SER A 120 -6.90 11.90 -7.79
C SER A 120 -6.70 10.73 -6.83
N ALA A 121 -6.79 10.97 -5.51
CA ALA A 121 -6.68 9.91 -4.51
C ALA A 121 -7.78 8.85 -4.67
N VAL A 122 -9.03 9.28 -4.84
CA VAL A 122 -10.20 8.39 -4.98
C VAL A 122 -10.11 7.57 -6.27
N VAL A 123 -9.83 8.22 -7.40
CA VAL A 123 -9.71 7.55 -8.70
C VAL A 123 -8.58 6.52 -8.67
N THR A 124 -7.42 6.87 -8.10
CA THR A 124 -6.30 5.94 -7.94
C THR A 124 -6.71 4.75 -7.08
N ALA A 125 -7.24 5.00 -5.88
CA ALA A 125 -7.61 3.93 -4.94
C ALA A 125 -8.71 3.00 -5.47
N LEU A 126 -9.64 3.50 -6.27
CA LEU A 126 -10.78 2.74 -6.79
C LEU A 126 -10.59 2.23 -8.21
N SER A 127 -9.44 2.49 -8.86
CA SER A 127 -9.18 1.88 -10.17
C SER A 127 -9.01 0.37 -10.00
N LEU A 128 -9.67 -0.41 -10.87
CA LEU A 128 -9.83 -1.85 -10.72
C LEU A 128 -8.49 -2.58 -10.53
N LEU A 129 -7.52 -2.33 -11.39
CA LEU A 129 -6.22 -2.97 -11.32
C LEU A 129 -5.45 -2.56 -10.05
N TYR A 130 -5.46 -1.28 -9.71
CA TYR A 130 -4.78 -0.76 -8.52
C TYR A 130 -5.35 -1.38 -7.24
N PHE A 131 -6.68 -1.47 -7.15
CA PHE A 131 -7.35 -2.13 -6.03
C PHE A 131 -7.00 -3.62 -5.96
N ALA A 132 -7.08 -4.33 -7.08
CA ALA A 132 -6.77 -5.76 -7.13
C ALA A 132 -5.35 -6.06 -6.65
N ILE A 133 -4.32 -5.38 -7.21
CA ILE A 133 -2.93 -5.60 -6.80
C ILE A 133 -2.62 -5.04 -5.40
N GLY A 134 -3.43 -4.09 -4.90
CA GLY A 134 -3.31 -3.53 -3.56
C GLY A 134 -3.86 -4.40 -2.44
N THR A 135 -4.65 -5.44 -2.77
CA THR A 135 -5.27 -6.34 -1.80
C THR A 135 -4.69 -7.77 -1.81
N ILE A 136 -3.68 -8.02 -2.63
CA ILE A 136 -2.94 -9.28 -2.69
C ILE A 136 -1.47 -9.06 -2.32
N ASN A 137 -0.82 -10.09 -1.79
CA ASN A 137 0.59 -10.01 -1.34
C ASN A 137 1.54 -10.18 -2.53
N ILE A 138 1.85 -9.07 -3.24
CA ILE A 138 2.77 -9.05 -4.38
C ILE A 138 3.72 -7.86 -4.34
N THR A 139 4.83 -7.93 -5.09
CA THR A 139 5.88 -6.90 -5.12
C THR A 139 5.50 -5.63 -5.88
N ASP A 140 4.50 -5.69 -6.77
CA ASP A 140 4.17 -4.60 -7.70
C ASP A 140 3.62 -3.36 -6.98
N MET A 141 2.79 -3.55 -5.95
CA MET A 141 2.22 -2.43 -5.21
C MET A 141 3.26 -1.64 -4.40
N PRO A 142 4.14 -2.26 -3.60
CA PRO A 142 5.26 -1.54 -2.99
C PRO A 142 6.14 -0.81 -4.02
N LEU A 143 6.46 -1.44 -5.14
CA LEU A 143 7.22 -0.80 -6.22
C LEU A 143 6.49 0.44 -6.75
N GLY A 144 5.20 0.31 -7.10
CA GLY A 144 4.37 1.40 -7.57
C GLY A 144 4.27 2.56 -6.58
N PHE A 145 4.13 2.23 -5.29
CA PHE A 145 4.13 3.24 -4.21
C PHE A 145 5.44 4.04 -4.18
N PHE A 146 6.60 3.37 -4.11
CA PHE A 146 7.90 4.06 -4.02
C PHE A 146 8.22 4.86 -5.28
N LEU A 147 7.86 4.37 -6.46
CA LEU A 147 7.99 5.12 -7.71
C LEU A 147 7.09 6.37 -7.70
N THR A 148 5.85 6.24 -7.29
CA THR A 148 4.91 7.37 -7.20
C THR A 148 5.43 8.44 -6.24
N VAL A 149 5.89 8.05 -5.05
CA VAL A 149 6.47 8.99 -4.07
C VAL A 149 7.74 9.63 -4.59
N GLY A 150 8.66 8.85 -5.17
CA GLY A 150 9.93 9.36 -5.70
C GLY A 150 9.72 10.38 -6.82
N MET A 151 8.88 10.05 -7.81
CA MET A 151 8.55 10.97 -8.91
C MET A 151 7.81 12.22 -8.42
N SER A 152 6.88 12.06 -7.48
CA SER A 152 6.14 13.19 -6.89
C SER A 152 7.08 14.13 -6.12
N ALA A 153 7.98 13.58 -5.31
CA ALA A 153 8.97 14.35 -4.55
C ALA A 153 9.93 15.09 -5.47
N PHE A 154 10.41 14.43 -6.53
CA PHE A 154 11.26 15.08 -7.54
C PHE A 154 10.54 16.24 -8.22
N TYR A 155 9.30 16.04 -8.68
CA TYR A 155 8.51 17.08 -9.34
C TYR A 155 8.25 18.28 -8.43
N VAL A 156 7.81 18.04 -7.19
CA VAL A 156 7.56 19.09 -6.20
C VAL A 156 8.84 19.85 -5.85
N GLY A 157 9.95 19.15 -5.67
CA GLY A 157 11.27 19.77 -5.38
C GLY A 157 11.77 20.61 -6.53
N HIS A 158 11.64 20.13 -7.77
CA HIS A 158 12.10 20.85 -8.96
C HIS A 158 11.28 22.14 -9.20
N ILE A 159 9.96 22.05 -9.15
CA ILE A 159 9.09 23.23 -9.37
C ILE A 159 9.09 24.16 -8.17
N GLY A 160 9.11 23.64 -6.94
CA GLY A 160 9.16 24.44 -5.73
C GLY A 160 10.47 25.21 -5.58
N GLY A 161 11.60 24.66 -6.02
CA GLY A 161 12.91 25.30 -6.03
C GLY A 161 13.02 26.48 -6.99
N ASN A 162 12.29 26.48 -8.09
CA ASN A 162 12.29 27.55 -9.10
C ASN A 162 11.37 28.74 -8.75
N LYS A 163 10.63 28.67 -7.65
CA LYS A 163 9.75 29.78 -7.19
C LYS A 163 10.40 30.68 -6.12
N LYS A 164 11.68 30.50 -5.84
CA LYS A 164 12.53 31.41 -5.07
C LYS A 164 13.44 32.21 -6.01
#